data_ce9ed39214a5c6f53a72a12a59c9574b
#
_entry.id   ce9ed39214a5c6f53a72a12a59c9574b
#
_cell.length_a   1.000
_cell.length_b   1.000
_cell.length_c   1.000
_cell.angle_alpha   90.00
_cell.angle_beta   90.00
_cell.angle_gamma   90.00
#
_symmetry.space_group_name_H-M   'P 1'
#
loop_
_entity.id
_entity.type
_entity.pdbx_description
1 polymer ?
#
loop_
_entity_poly.entity_id
_entity_poly.type
_entity_poly.pdbx_seq_one_letter_code
_entity_poly.pdbx_strand_id
1 'polypeptide(L)'
;MKKILVINGPNLNMLGLREPALYGAQNFEALQAFIRSSAEALGLDVELFQSNHEGAIVDKIQAAYGVFDGILINPAAYTHTSVAILDALKAVALPTAEVHLTDISTREEFRKFSFVSLYAGKTICGKGFDGYKEGLEYLAEL
;
A
#
# COMPACT_ATOMS: atom_id res chain seq x y z
N MET A 1 8.70 -19.37 -1.41
CA MET A 1 8.61 -17.96 -1.83
C MET A 1 7.39 -17.33 -1.18
N LYS A 2 7.57 -16.23 -0.46
CA LYS A 2 6.46 -15.53 0.16
C LYS A 2 5.61 -14.82 -0.89
N LYS A 3 4.30 -14.87 -0.70
CA LYS A 3 3.33 -14.18 -1.56
C LYS A 3 2.81 -12.95 -0.83
N ILE A 4 3.01 -11.79 -1.44
CA ILE A 4 2.60 -10.51 -0.88
C ILE A 4 1.52 -9.90 -1.76
N LEU A 5 0.41 -9.51 -1.14
CA LEU A 5 -0.64 -8.74 -1.80
C LEU A 5 -0.33 -7.26 -1.65
N VAL A 6 -0.19 -6.55 -2.76
CA VAL A 6 0.04 -5.11 -2.75
C VAL A 6 -1.28 -4.43 -3.13
N ILE A 7 -1.82 -3.65 -2.20
CA ILE A 7 -3.08 -2.94 -2.39
C ILE A 7 -2.82 -1.45 -2.51
N ASN A 8 -3.31 -0.85 -3.59
CA ASN A 8 -3.27 0.59 -3.82
C ASN A 8 -4.70 1.15 -3.82
N GLY A 9 -4.93 2.14 -2.99
CA GLY A 9 -6.23 2.74 -2.77
C GLY A 9 -6.63 3.79 -3.80
N PRO A 10 -7.65 4.60 -3.46
CA PRO A 10 -8.28 5.51 -4.40
C PRO A 10 -7.32 6.53 -4.97
N ASN A 11 -7.51 6.83 -6.25
CA ASN A 11 -6.78 7.82 -7.01
C ASN A 11 -5.32 7.48 -7.33
N LEU A 12 -4.77 6.39 -6.81
CA LEU A 12 -3.40 6.01 -7.15
C LEU A 12 -3.27 5.61 -8.63
N ASN A 13 -4.33 5.11 -9.23
CA ASN A 13 -4.38 4.86 -10.67
C ASN A 13 -4.22 6.13 -11.51
N MET A 14 -4.44 7.30 -10.90
CA MET A 14 -4.31 8.60 -11.55
C MET A 14 -2.93 9.25 -11.32
N LEU A 15 -2.02 8.53 -10.69
CA LEU A 15 -0.69 9.05 -10.38
C LEU A 15 0.04 9.51 -11.64
N GLY A 16 0.57 10.72 -11.60
CA GLY A 16 1.28 11.31 -12.74
C GLY A 16 0.39 11.99 -13.77
N LEU A 17 -0.94 11.83 -13.68
CA LEU A 17 -1.86 12.46 -14.63
C LEU A 17 -2.04 13.94 -14.37
N ARG A 18 -1.99 14.34 -13.08
CA ARG A 18 -2.02 15.75 -12.66
C ARG A 18 -0.63 16.30 -12.69
N GLU A 19 -0.20 17.19 -13.40
CA GLU A 19 1.14 17.76 -13.44
C GLU A 19 2.18 16.78 -14.04
N PRO A 20 1.97 16.33 -15.29
CA PRO A 20 2.93 15.39 -15.91
C PRO A 20 4.33 15.98 -16.05
N ALA A 21 4.47 17.30 -16.13
CA ALA A 21 5.78 17.94 -16.18
C ALA A 21 6.53 17.86 -14.86
N LEU A 22 5.81 17.75 -13.74
CA LEU A 22 6.40 17.65 -12.41
C LEU A 22 6.74 16.22 -12.03
N TYR A 23 5.84 15.28 -12.34
CA TYR A 23 6.01 13.88 -11.96
C TYR A 23 6.73 13.06 -13.03
N GLY A 24 6.75 13.52 -14.27
CA GLY A 24 7.50 12.89 -15.35
C GLY A 24 7.13 11.42 -15.51
N ALA A 25 8.14 10.55 -15.38
CA ALA A 25 7.99 9.10 -15.51
C ALA A 25 7.39 8.43 -14.27
N GLN A 26 7.09 9.19 -13.20
CA GLN A 26 6.53 8.63 -11.96
C GLN A 26 5.02 8.55 -12.02
N ASN A 27 4.50 7.75 -12.94
CA ASN A 27 3.09 7.47 -13.08
C ASN A 27 2.74 6.11 -12.45
N PHE A 28 1.47 5.73 -12.50
CA PHE A 28 1.02 4.48 -11.89
C PHE A 28 1.65 3.26 -12.56
N GLU A 29 1.81 3.28 -13.88
CA GLU A 29 2.46 2.20 -14.60
C GLU A 29 3.91 2.02 -14.15
N ALA A 30 4.64 3.13 -13.98
CA ALA A 30 6.01 3.10 -13.46
C ALA A 30 6.06 2.58 -12.03
N LEU A 31 5.09 2.94 -11.20
CA LEU A 31 5.00 2.43 -9.83
C LEU A 31 4.81 0.91 -9.83
N GLN A 32 3.91 0.40 -10.66
CA GLN A 32 3.68 -1.05 -10.74
C GLN A 32 4.94 -1.79 -11.18
N ALA A 33 5.64 -1.26 -12.18
CA ALA A 33 6.90 -1.84 -12.65
C ALA A 33 7.97 -1.82 -11.55
N PHE A 34 8.05 -0.74 -10.79
CA PHE A 34 8.98 -0.60 -9.68
C PHE A 34 8.70 -1.64 -8.58
N ILE A 35 7.43 -1.84 -8.25
CA ILE A 35 7.03 -2.83 -7.23
C ILE A 35 7.41 -4.23 -7.70
N ARG A 36 7.11 -4.58 -8.94
CA ARG A 36 7.44 -5.92 -9.48
C ARG A 36 8.94 -6.17 -9.50
N SER A 37 9.72 -5.18 -9.93
CA SER A 37 11.18 -5.27 -9.94
C SER A 37 11.75 -5.45 -8.52
N SER A 38 11.25 -4.69 -7.58
CA SER A 38 11.68 -4.75 -6.18
C SER A 38 11.36 -6.13 -5.57
N ALA A 39 10.16 -6.63 -5.85
CA ALA A 39 9.74 -7.95 -5.36
C ALA A 39 10.62 -9.06 -5.95
N GLU A 40 10.91 -8.99 -7.24
CA GLU A 40 11.77 -9.97 -7.92
C GLU A 40 13.15 -10.01 -7.27
N ALA A 41 13.74 -8.84 -7.03
CA ALA A 41 15.06 -8.74 -6.39
C ALA A 41 15.08 -9.32 -4.97
N LEU A 42 13.94 -9.31 -4.28
CA LEU A 42 13.80 -9.84 -2.92
C LEU A 42 13.34 -11.30 -2.89
N GLY A 43 13.09 -11.91 -4.04
CA GLY A 43 12.58 -13.27 -4.10
C GLY A 43 11.14 -13.41 -3.65
N LEU A 44 10.35 -12.37 -3.80
CA LEU A 44 8.93 -12.36 -3.41
C LEU A 44 8.04 -12.54 -4.64
N ASP A 45 6.91 -13.22 -4.44
CA ASP A 45 5.83 -13.29 -5.41
C ASP A 45 4.80 -12.23 -5.01
N VAL A 46 4.41 -11.35 -5.93
CA VAL A 46 3.47 -10.27 -5.62
C VAL A 46 2.28 -10.31 -6.55
N GLU A 47 1.12 -9.96 -6.00
CA GLU A 47 -0.07 -9.64 -6.77
C GLU A 47 -0.40 -8.18 -6.49
N LEU A 48 -0.64 -7.41 -7.54
CA LEU A 48 -0.97 -5.99 -7.43
C LEU A 48 -2.47 -5.78 -7.62
N PHE A 49 -3.08 -5.01 -6.75
CA PHE A 49 -4.50 -4.68 -6.79
C PHE A 49 -4.69 -3.20 -6.53
N GLN A 50 -5.54 -2.55 -7.31
CA GLN A 50 -5.89 -1.15 -7.11
C GLN A 50 -7.41 -0.99 -7.17
N SER A 51 -7.97 -0.20 -6.28
CA SER A 51 -9.40 0.12 -6.32
C SER A 51 -9.68 1.48 -5.68
N ASN A 52 -10.68 2.15 -6.22
CA ASN A 52 -11.22 3.38 -5.63
C ASN A 52 -12.35 3.07 -4.64
N HIS A 53 -12.75 1.82 -4.53
CA HIS A 53 -13.91 1.41 -3.72
C HIS A 53 -13.46 0.77 -2.42
N GLU A 54 -13.90 1.34 -1.32
CA GLU A 54 -13.58 0.83 0.02
C GLU A 54 -14.01 -0.64 0.18
N GLY A 55 -15.22 -0.98 -0.26
CA GLY A 55 -15.73 -2.34 -0.17
C GLY A 55 -14.91 -3.34 -0.97
N ALA A 56 -14.42 -2.94 -2.14
CA ALA A 56 -13.57 -3.81 -2.96
C ALA A 56 -12.22 -4.06 -2.26
N ILE A 57 -11.68 -3.06 -1.59
CA ILE A 57 -10.45 -3.20 -0.80
C ILE A 57 -10.67 -4.15 0.37
N VAL A 58 -11.77 -4.00 1.09
CA VAL A 58 -12.15 -4.89 2.19
C VAL A 58 -12.28 -6.33 1.70
N ASP A 59 -12.99 -6.54 0.59
CA ASP A 59 -13.17 -7.88 0.00
C ASP A 59 -11.81 -8.50 -0.38
N LYS A 60 -10.92 -7.69 -0.95
CA LYS A 60 -9.60 -8.17 -1.35
C LYS A 60 -8.75 -8.58 -0.15
N ILE A 61 -8.81 -7.80 0.93
CA ILE A 61 -8.12 -8.15 2.18
C ILE A 61 -8.65 -9.47 2.72
N GLN A 62 -9.97 -9.64 2.76
CA GLN A 62 -10.58 -10.88 3.24
C GLN A 62 -10.16 -12.08 2.41
N ALA A 63 -10.10 -11.90 1.08
CA ALA A 63 -9.68 -12.97 0.16
C ALA A 63 -8.20 -13.34 0.32
N ALA A 64 -7.39 -12.50 0.97
CA ALA A 64 -5.99 -12.79 1.21
C ALA A 64 -5.78 -13.85 2.29
N TYR A 65 -6.76 -14.07 3.15
CA TYR A 65 -6.66 -15.05 4.22
C TYR A 65 -6.41 -16.45 3.65
N GLY A 66 -5.34 -17.08 4.10
CA GLY A 66 -4.99 -18.42 3.65
C GLY A 66 -4.34 -18.48 2.26
N VAL A 67 -4.13 -17.34 1.61
CA VAL A 67 -3.57 -17.26 0.25
C VAL A 67 -2.25 -16.49 0.23
N PHE A 68 -2.19 -15.38 0.95
CA PHE A 68 -0.99 -14.51 0.98
C PHE A 68 -0.30 -14.59 2.34
N ASP A 69 1.00 -14.30 2.35
CA ASP A 69 1.82 -14.30 3.56
C ASP A 69 1.89 -12.91 4.19
N GLY A 70 1.55 -11.88 3.45
CA GLY A 70 1.57 -10.52 3.95
C GLY A 70 0.88 -9.55 3.00
N ILE A 71 0.64 -8.35 3.51
CA ILE A 71 -0.03 -7.27 2.77
C ILE A 71 0.83 -6.01 2.84
N LEU A 72 1.09 -5.41 1.68
CA LEU A 72 1.64 -4.07 1.57
C LEU A 72 0.51 -3.18 1.07
N ILE A 73 0.09 -2.21 1.88
CA ILE A 73 -1.06 -1.38 1.55
C ILE A 73 -0.73 0.11 1.54
N ASN A 74 -1.10 0.77 0.44
CA ASN A 74 -1.21 2.21 0.39
C ASN A 74 -2.70 2.53 0.32
N PRO A 75 -3.36 2.80 1.45
CA PRO A 75 -4.81 3.02 1.46
C PRO A 75 -5.20 4.38 0.92
N ALA A 76 -4.22 5.25 0.61
CA ALA A 76 -4.46 6.62 0.14
C ALA A 76 -5.40 7.34 1.12
N ALA A 77 -6.40 8.07 0.63
CA ALA A 77 -7.29 8.85 1.49
C ALA A 77 -8.09 8.01 2.49
N TYR A 78 -8.33 6.73 2.20
CA TYR A 78 -9.06 5.87 3.15
C TYR A 78 -8.29 5.62 4.44
N THR A 79 -6.98 5.88 4.47
CA THR A 79 -6.20 5.75 5.72
C THR A 79 -6.73 6.67 6.82
N HIS A 80 -7.32 7.81 6.41
CA HIS A 80 -7.81 8.84 7.34
C HIS A 80 -9.26 8.60 7.79
N THR A 81 -9.99 7.68 7.16
CA THR A 81 -11.44 7.55 7.34
C THR A 81 -11.92 6.12 7.54
N SER A 82 -11.17 5.11 7.09
CA SER A 82 -11.72 3.76 7.00
C SER A 82 -11.39 2.89 8.19
N VAL A 83 -12.32 2.81 9.13
CA VAL A 83 -12.29 1.79 10.17
C VAL A 83 -12.55 0.40 9.56
N ALA A 84 -13.32 0.34 8.47
CA ALA A 84 -13.63 -0.93 7.80
C ALA A 84 -12.37 -1.62 7.27
N ILE A 85 -11.46 -0.86 6.68
CA ILE A 85 -10.18 -1.42 6.21
C ILE A 85 -9.34 -1.88 7.40
N LEU A 86 -9.26 -1.09 8.47
CA LEU A 86 -8.57 -1.47 9.69
C LEU A 86 -9.10 -2.80 10.23
N ASP A 87 -10.43 -2.91 10.32
CA ASP A 87 -11.07 -4.11 10.85
C ASP A 87 -10.81 -5.34 9.97
N ALA A 88 -10.81 -5.16 8.64
CA ALA A 88 -10.50 -6.25 7.72
C ALA A 88 -9.06 -6.76 7.92
N LEU A 89 -8.10 -5.86 8.07
CA LEU A 89 -6.70 -6.22 8.33
C LEU A 89 -6.56 -6.99 9.65
N LYS A 90 -7.25 -6.53 10.69
CA LYS A 90 -7.26 -7.23 11.98
C LYS A 90 -7.89 -8.62 11.87
N ALA A 91 -8.95 -8.74 11.09
CA ALA A 91 -9.69 -10.00 10.94
C ALA A 91 -8.83 -11.07 10.29
N VAL A 92 -8.09 -10.74 9.22
CA VAL A 92 -7.23 -11.72 8.53
C VAL A 92 -5.90 -11.93 9.26
N ALA A 93 -5.50 -10.98 10.06
CA ALA A 93 -4.31 -11.04 10.92
C ALA A 93 -3.01 -11.37 10.18
N LEU A 94 -2.90 -10.93 8.92
CA LEU A 94 -1.66 -11.10 8.16
C LEU A 94 -0.68 -9.98 8.49
N PRO A 95 0.63 -10.25 8.46
CA PRO A 95 1.63 -9.19 8.56
C PRO A 95 1.38 -8.11 7.52
N THR A 96 1.38 -6.86 7.95
CA THR A 96 1.01 -5.73 7.10
C THR A 96 2.00 -4.58 7.25
N ALA A 97 2.43 -4.02 6.13
CA ALA A 97 3.15 -2.75 6.08
C ALA A 97 2.27 -1.73 5.35
N GLU A 98 2.26 -0.51 5.89
CA GLU A 98 1.55 0.62 5.30
C GLU A 98 2.55 1.54 4.63
N VAL A 99 2.23 2.03 3.43
CA VAL A 99 3.10 2.96 2.70
C VAL A 99 2.29 4.14 2.17
N HIS A 100 2.90 5.32 2.22
CA HIS A 100 2.39 6.55 1.62
C HIS A 100 3.52 7.18 0.82
N LEU A 101 3.23 7.62 -0.41
CA LEU A 101 4.22 8.28 -1.26
C LEU A 101 4.71 9.59 -0.66
N THR A 102 3.79 10.33 -0.01
CA THR A 102 4.09 11.62 0.63
C THR A 102 4.09 11.47 2.15
N ASP A 103 4.64 12.48 2.84
CA ASP A 103 4.64 12.51 4.29
C ASP A 103 3.30 13.05 4.79
N ILE A 104 2.45 12.18 5.33
CA ILE A 104 1.11 12.57 5.81
C ILE A 104 1.18 13.49 7.02
N SER A 105 2.28 13.48 7.78
CA SER A 105 2.44 14.33 8.97
C SER A 105 2.60 15.82 8.61
N THR A 106 2.93 16.11 7.36
CA THR A 106 3.09 17.50 6.88
C THR A 106 1.88 18.02 6.12
N ARG A 107 0.81 17.22 6.03
CA ARG A 107 -0.44 17.57 5.34
C ARG A 107 -1.40 18.28 6.29
N GLU A 108 -2.61 18.54 5.83
CA GLU A 108 -3.67 19.13 6.67
C GLU A 108 -3.94 18.25 7.90
N GLU A 109 -4.44 18.82 9.00
CA GLU A 109 -4.67 18.08 10.24
C GLU A 109 -5.47 16.79 10.05
N PHE A 110 -6.52 16.81 9.20
CA PHE A 110 -7.35 15.63 8.97
C PHE A 110 -6.61 14.54 8.20
N ARG A 111 -5.43 14.83 7.63
CA ARG A 111 -4.59 13.86 6.90
C ARG A 111 -3.43 13.32 7.71
N LYS A 112 -3.31 13.69 8.97
CA LYS A 112 -2.18 13.25 9.80
C LYS A 112 -2.40 11.91 10.49
N PHE A 113 -3.65 11.53 10.70
CA PHE A 113 -3.99 10.28 11.39
C PHE A 113 -4.25 9.16 10.39
N SER A 114 -3.75 7.96 10.70
CA SER A 114 -4.02 6.77 9.90
C SER A 114 -4.63 5.68 10.77
N PHE A 115 -5.83 5.22 10.41
CA PHE A 115 -6.44 4.06 11.06
C PHE A 115 -5.63 2.79 10.78
N VAL A 116 -5.09 2.64 9.56
CA VAL A 116 -4.32 1.46 9.18
C VAL A 116 -3.06 1.31 10.04
N SER A 117 -2.44 2.43 10.43
CA SER A 117 -1.25 2.41 11.28
C SER A 117 -1.51 1.77 12.65
N LEU A 118 -2.75 1.72 13.09
CA LEU A 118 -3.11 1.07 14.36
C LEU A 118 -2.92 -0.44 14.31
N TYR A 119 -2.90 -1.03 13.12
CA TYR A 119 -2.65 -2.45 12.94
C TYR A 119 -1.30 -2.75 12.29
N ALA A 120 -0.90 -1.97 11.28
CA ALA A 120 0.30 -2.25 10.50
C ALA A 120 1.54 -2.33 11.40
N GLY A 121 2.38 -3.34 11.14
CA GLY A 121 3.61 -3.52 11.89
C GLY A 121 4.68 -2.48 11.54
N LYS A 122 4.55 -1.86 10.36
CA LYS A 122 5.43 -0.79 9.91
C LYS A 122 4.66 0.19 9.04
N THR A 123 4.93 1.48 9.23
CA THR A 123 4.37 2.56 8.41
C THR A 123 5.51 3.35 7.80
N ILE A 124 5.49 3.53 6.49
CA ILE A 124 6.53 4.24 5.74
C ILE A 124 5.87 5.39 5.01
N CYS A 125 6.37 6.61 5.21
CA CYS A 125 5.83 7.82 4.61
C CYS A 125 6.93 8.67 3.99
N GLY A 126 6.59 9.34 2.88
CA GLY A 126 7.44 10.41 2.36
C GLY A 126 8.67 9.99 1.59
N LYS A 127 8.75 8.73 1.17
CA LYS A 127 9.91 8.20 0.44
C LYS A 127 9.63 7.90 -1.03
N GLY A 128 8.49 8.39 -1.54
CA GLY A 128 8.11 8.10 -2.92
C GLY A 128 8.02 6.60 -3.19
N PHE A 129 8.49 6.18 -4.34
CA PHE A 129 8.48 4.76 -4.73
C PHE A 129 9.34 3.90 -3.80
N ASP A 130 10.44 4.44 -3.28
CA ASP A 130 11.34 3.70 -2.38
C ASP A 130 10.62 3.20 -1.12
N GLY A 131 9.56 3.87 -0.71
CA GLY A 131 8.75 3.42 0.41
C GLY A 131 8.12 2.05 0.19
N TYR A 132 7.69 1.76 -1.05
CA TYR A 132 7.17 0.44 -1.39
C TYR A 132 8.25 -0.64 -1.28
N LYS A 133 9.45 -0.35 -1.76
CA LYS A 133 10.58 -1.27 -1.63
C LYS A 133 10.88 -1.57 -0.16
N GLU A 134 10.90 -0.53 0.67
CA GLU A 134 11.15 -0.67 2.10
C GLU A 134 10.07 -1.54 2.77
N GLY A 135 8.80 -1.36 2.38
CA GLY A 135 7.71 -2.20 2.86
C GLY A 135 7.86 -3.66 2.47
N LEU A 136 8.26 -3.91 1.22
CA LEU A 136 8.52 -5.27 0.76
C LEU A 136 9.69 -5.91 1.49
N GLU A 137 10.76 -5.14 1.74
CA GLU A 137 11.92 -5.61 2.52
C GLU A 137 11.50 -6.02 3.93
N TYR A 138 10.68 -5.21 4.58
CA TYR A 138 10.14 -5.51 5.90
C TYR A 138 9.37 -6.83 5.90
N LEU A 139 8.47 -7.01 4.93
CA LEU A 139 7.65 -8.24 4.85
C LEU A 139 8.49 -9.46 4.48
N ALA A 140 9.55 -9.28 3.69
CA ALA A 140 10.43 -10.37 3.31
C ALA A 140 11.20 -10.96 4.50
N GLU A 141 11.49 -10.14 5.50
CA GLU A 141 12.27 -10.53 6.68
C GLU A 141 11.46 -11.20 7.79
N LEU A 142 10.15 -11.17 7.70
CA LEU A 142 9.27 -11.71 8.76
C LEU A 142 9.17 -13.24 8.74
#